data_5f19fde14b6aad712be7e63981cf3b04
#
_entry.id   5f19fde14b6aad712be7e63981cf3b04
#
_cell.length_a   1.000
_cell.length_b   1.000
_cell.length_c   1.000
_cell.angle_alpha   90.00
_cell.angle_beta   90.00
_cell.angle_gamma   90.00
#
_symmetry.space_group_name_H-M   'P 1'
#
loop_
_entity.id
_entity.type
_entity.pdbx_description
1 polymer ?
#
loop_
_entity_poly.entity_id
_entity_poly.type
_entity_poly.pdbx_seq_one_letter_code
_entity_poly.pdbx_strand_id
1 'polypeptide(L)'
;MTETSRTTVTLSLVSMKQIEELVGVFGNSPASVISRIVEHFFDYGRFDDVLSKLRAKKRALYPPEEPIVKAKIINLFKGADKVPLNDFIEYLEVDKNYVLDNIFEWSKKYNIKMIENLIVKQKNNQ
;
A
#
# COMPACT_ATOMS: atom_id res chain seq x y z
N MET A 1 0.88 18.40 -15.76
CA MET A 1 0.58 17.35 -16.76
C MET A 1 0.70 16.00 -16.09
N THR A 2 -0.33 15.18 -16.20
CA THR A 2 -0.35 13.86 -15.55
C THR A 2 0.30 12.84 -16.47
N GLU A 3 1.25 12.08 -15.94
CA GLU A 3 1.83 10.98 -16.70
C GLU A 3 0.79 9.88 -16.87
N THR A 4 0.78 9.26 -18.05
CA THR A 4 -0.13 8.17 -18.35
C THR A 4 0.64 6.92 -18.78
N SER A 5 0.03 5.78 -18.54
CA SER A 5 0.56 4.49 -18.95
C SER A 5 -0.57 3.69 -19.59
N ARG A 6 -0.23 2.82 -20.52
CA ARG A 6 -1.24 1.99 -21.19
C ARG A 6 -1.11 0.55 -20.76
N THR A 7 -2.26 -0.09 -20.60
CA THR A 7 -2.36 -1.52 -20.40
C THR A 7 -3.56 -2.04 -21.17
N THR A 8 -3.55 -3.31 -21.52
CA THR A 8 -4.66 -3.93 -22.24
C THR A 8 -5.38 -4.91 -21.32
N VAL A 9 -6.70 -4.85 -21.32
CA VAL A 9 -7.53 -5.79 -20.55
C VAL A 9 -8.57 -6.41 -21.49
N THR A 10 -8.91 -7.66 -21.22
CA THR A 10 -9.97 -8.37 -21.91
C THR A 10 -11.17 -8.44 -20.98
N LEU A 11 -12.33 -8.01 -21.44
CA LEU A 11 -13.56 -8.00 -20.65
C LEU A 11 -14.56 -8.99 -21.25
N SER A 12 -15.42 -9.52 -20.37
CA SER A 12 -16.54 -10.35 -20.82
C SER A 12 -17.52 -9.53 -21.65
N LEU A 13 -18.31 -10.21 -22.48
CA LEU A 13 -19.35 -9.52 -23.25
C LEU A 13 -20.36 -8.81 -22.36
N VAL A 14 -20.68 -9.40 -21.22
CA VAL A 14 -21.60 -8.79 -20.24
C VAL A 14 -21.04 -7.46 -19.72
N SER A 15 -19.76 -7.47 -19.32
CA SER A 15 -19.10 -6.25 -18.84
C SER A 15 -19.02 -5.19 -19.94
N MET A 16 -18.69 -5.59 -21.17
CA MET A 16 -18.63 -4.65 -22.28
C MET A 16 -19.98 -4.00 -22.57
N LYS A 17 -21.07 -4.76 -22.49
CA LYS A 17 -22.41 -4.20 -22.67
C LYS A 17 -22.74 -3.18 -21.59
N GLN A 18 -22.39 -3.46 -20.35
CA GLN A 18 -22.60 -2.54 -19.24
C GLN A 18 -21.82 -1.24 -19.46
N ILE A 19 -20.60 -1.34 -19.95
CA ILE A 19 -19.77 -0.17 -20.27
C ILE A 19 -20.39 0.63 -21.40
N GLU A 20 -20.84 -0.04 -22.47
CA GLU A 20 -21.45 0.61 -23.62
C GLU A 20 -22.74 1.38 -23.25
N GLU A 21 -23.50 0.88 -22.27
CA GLU A 21 -24.69 1.58 -21.76
C GLU A 21 -24.34 2.95 -21.17
N LEU A 22 -23.11 3.12 -20.69
CA LEU A 22 -22.67 4.35 -20.04
C LEU A 22 -21.95 5.32 -20.98
N VAL A 23 -21.73 4.92 -22.23
CA VAL A 23 -21.14 5.81 -23.23
C VAL A 23 -22.13 6.96 -23.51
N GLY A 24 -21.62 8.17 -23.47
CA GLY A 24 -22.41 9.37 -23.62
C GLY A 24 -22.80 10.04 -22.30
N VAL A 25 -22.76 9.30 -21.18
CA VAL A 25 -23.10 9.83 -19.85
C VAL A 25 -21.93 9.74 -18.87
N PHE A 26 -21.09 8.73 -18.99
CA PHE A 26 -19.97 8.53 -18.09
C PHE A 26 -18.61 8.51 -18.81
N GLY A 27 -18.60 8.88 -20.06
CA GLY A 27 -17.45 8.97 -20.94
C GLY A 27 -17.93 8.95 -22.38
N ASN A 28 -17.11 9.43 -23.31
CA ASN A 28 -17.49 9.56 -24.72
C ASN A 28 -17.18 8.31 -25.56
N SER A 29 -16.48 7.36 -24.97
CA SER A 29 -16.10 6.09 -25.63
C SER A 29 -16.02 5.00 -24.57
N PRO A 30 -16.03 3.72 -24.97
CA PRO A 30 -15.85 2.63 -24.01
C PRO A 30 -14.56 2.79 -23.19
N ALA A 31 -13.46 3.16 -23.81
CA ALA A 31 -12.19 3.35 -23.09
C ALA A 31 -12.28 4.46 -22.05
N SER A 32 -12.93 5.59 -22.37
CA SER A 32 -13.07 6.68 -21.40
C SER A 32 -14.02 6.33 -20.27
N VAL A 33 -15.06 5.53 -20.52
CA VAL A 33 -15.95 5.01 -19.48
C VAL A 33 -15.16 4.14 -18.52
N ILE A 34 -14.33 3.23 -19.03
CA ILE A 34 -13.49 2.34 -18.22
C ILE A 34 -12.54 3.16 -17.35
N SER A 35 -11.84 4.13 -17.95
CA SER A 35 -10.93 5.00 -17.20
C SER A 35 -11.64 5.72 -16.06
N ARG A 36 -12.85 6.21 -16.32
CA ARG A 36 -13.62 6.93 -15.32
C ARG A 36 -14.10 6.02 -14.20
N ILE A 37 -14.46 4.77 -14.52
CA ILE A 37 -14.82 3.78 -13.52
C ILE A 37 -13.61 3.50 -12.58
N VAL A 38 -12.43 3.33 -13.18
CA VAL A 38 -11.19 3.09 -12.40
C VAL A 38 -10.90 4.27 -11.48
N GLU A 39 -10.98 5.50 -11.99
CA GLU A 39 -10.78 6.71 -11.19
C GLU A 39 -11.79 6.80 -10.05
N HIS A 40 -13.06 6.51 -10.31
CA HIS A 40 -14.10 6.50 -9.29
C HIS A 40 -13.81 5.50 -8.19
N PHE A 41 -13.33 4.32 -8.55
CA PHE A 41 -13.03 3.28 -7.57
C PHE A 41 -11.95 3.74 -6.58
N PHE A 42 -10.92 4.44 -7.07
CA PHE A 42 -9.80 4.86 -6.21
C PHE A 42 -10.01 6.21 -5.54
N ASP A 43 -10.70 7.15 -6.21
CA ASP A 43 -10.77 8.54 -5.75
C ASP A 43 -11.96 8.85 -4.87
N TYR A 44 -13.05 8.07 -4.96
CA TYR A 44 -14.23 8.28 -4.13
C TYR A 44 -14.13 7.43 -2.87
N GLY A 45 -14.27 8.07 -1.71
CA GLY A 45 -14.16 7.40 -0.41
C GLY A 45 -15.15 6.26 -0.18
N ARG A 46 -16.13 6.09 -1.06
CA ARG A 46 -17.12 5.00 -1.00
C ARG A 46 -16.48 3.62 -0.98
N PHE A 47 -15.32 3.46 -1.61
CA PHE A 47 -14.64 2.16 -1.73
C PHE A 47 -13.42 2.02 -0.82
N ASP A 48 -13.23 2.94 0.13
CA ASP A 48 -12.06 2.93 1.02
C ASP A 48 -11.96 1.66 1.84
N ASP A 49 -13.08 1.13 2.33
CA ASP A 49 -13.08 -0.12 3.09
C ASP A 49 -12.61 -1.30 2.24
N VAL A 50 -13.09 -1.38 1.00
CA VAL A 50 -12.69 -2.44 0.07
C VAL A 50 -11.21 -2.32 -0.25
N LEU A 51 -10.73 -1.12 -0.56
CA LEU A 51 -9.32 -0.86 -0.87
C LEU A 51 -8.42 -1.20 0.31
N SER A 52 -8.83 -0.83 1.52
CA SER A 52 -8.07 -1.10 2.73
C SER A 52 -7.90 -2.60 2.95
N LYS A 53 -8.97 -3.37 2.76
CA LYS A 53 -8.93 -4.83 2.89
C LYS A 53 -8.06 -5.48 1.81
N LEU A 54 -8.15 -4.99 0.57
CA LEU A 54 -7.34 -5.53 -0.53
C LEU A 54 -5.86 -5.24 -0.33
N ARG A 55 -5.52 -4.04 0.14
CA ARG A 55 -4.13 -3.67 0.43
C ARG A 55 -3.57 -4.52 1.56
N ALA A 56 -4.35 -4.74 2.62
CA ALA A 56 -3.94 -5.60 3.73
C ALA A 56 -3.70 -7.03 3.26
N LYS A 57 -4.58 -7.56 2.41
CA LYS A 57 -4.43 -8.89 1.84
C LYS A 57 -3.16 -9.01 1.00
N LYS A 58 -2.89 -8.00 0.17
CA LYS A 58 -1.68 -7.99 -0.65
C LYS A 58 -0.42 -8.00 0.21
N ARG A 59 -0.40 -7.17 1.26
CA ARG A 59 0.74 -7.10 2.17
C ARG A 59 0.99 -8.44 2.88
N ALA A 60 -0.08 -9.13 3.26
CA ALA A 60 0.02 -10.44 3.91
C ALA A 60 0.52 -11.52 2.96
N LEU A 61 0.06 -11.51 1.70
CA LEU A 61 0.43 -12.50 0.69
C LEU A 61 1.80 -12.25 0.05
N TYR A 62 2.18 -10.99 -0.09
CA TYR A 62 3.38 -10.58 -0.82
C TYR A 62 4.16 -9.55 -0.01
N PRO A 63 4.81 -9.98 1.09
CA PRO A 63 5.65 -9.04 1.86
C PRO A 63 6.82 -8.55 1.01
N PRO A 64 7.30 -7.32 1.26
CA PRO A 64 8.43 -6.80 0.50
C PRO A 64 9.71 -7.58 0.79
N GLU A 65 10.65 -7.53 -0.15
CA GLU A 65 11.94 -8.18 0.02
C GLU A 65 12.75 -7.49 1.12
N GLU A 66 13.59 -8.27 1.81
CA GLU A 66 14.35 -7.76 2.96
C GLU A 66 15.23 -6.55 2.64
N PRO A 67 15.96 -6.48 1.51
CA PRO A 67 16.75 -5.28 1.20
C PRO A 67 15.93 -4.00 1.12
N ILE A 68 14.68 -4.10 0.64
CA ILE A 68 13.76 -2.96 0.55
C ILE A 68 13.34 -2.54 1.95
N VAL A 69 12.98 -3.51 2.80
CA VAL A 69 12.59 -3.26 4.19
C VAL A 69 13.74 -2.63 4.97
N LYS A 70 14.94 -3.17 4.82
CA LYS A 70 16.14 -2.63 5.46
C LYS A 70 16.37 -1.17 5.10
N ALA A 71 16.30 -0.84 3.80
CA ALA A 71 16.51 0.52 3.34
C ALA A 71 15.47 1.48 3.92
N LYS A 72 14.21 1.06 3.98
CA LYS A 72 13.13 1.86 4.55
C LYS A 72 13.31 2.09 6.04
N ILE A 73 13.68 1.07 6.80
CA ILE A 73 13.92 1.18 8.24
C ILE A 73 15.06 2.16 8.50
N ILE A 74 16.18 2.00 7.82
CA ILE A 74 17.33 2.87 7.97
C ILE A 74 16.96 4.32 7.65
N ASN A 75 16.27 4.53 6.55
CA ASN A 75 15.86 5.86 6.12
C ASN A 75 14.89 6.52 7.12
N LEU A 76 13.95 5.75 7.63
CA LEU A 76 12.95 6.26 8.57
C LEU A 76 13.62 6.78 9.86
N PHE A 77 14.59 6.03 10.39
CA PHE A 77 15.24 6.37 11.64
C PHE A 77 16.44 7.31 11.49
N LYS A 78 16.69 7.81 10.30
CA LYS A 78 17.60 8.95 10.11
C LYS A 78 16.97 10.24 10.61
N GLY A 79 15.66 10.38 10.48
CA GLY A 79 14.95 11.59 10.83
C GLY A 79 14.02 11.47 12.04
N ALA A 80 13.90 10.29 12.63
CA ALA A 80 12.98 10.06 13.74
C ALA A 80 13.60 9.08 14.72
N ASP A 81 13.35 9.29 16.01
CA ASP A 81 13.80 8.38 17.08
C ASP A 81 12.67 7.46 17.54
N LYS A 82 11.43 7.83 17.29
CA LYS A 82 10.23 7.09 17.68
C LYS A 82 9.22 7.17 16.56
N VAL A 83 8.60 6.05 16.24
CA VAL A 83 7.56 5.96 15.21
C VAL A 83 6.42 5.11 15.76
N PRO A 84 5.17 5.60 15.73
CA PRO A 84 4.04 4.76 16.11
C PRO A 84 3.97 3.50 15.23
N LEU A 85 3.56 2.39 15.83
CA LEU A 85 3.52 1.11 15.12
C LEU A 85 2.70 1.18 13.84
N ASN A 86 1.55 1.85 13.87
CA ASN A 86 0.70 1.96 12.69
C ASN A 86 1.39 2.73 11.55
N ASP A 87 2.11 3.79 11.88
CA ASP A 87 2.87 4.56 10.88
C ASP A 87 4.03 3.76 10.33
N PHE A 88 4.68 2.98 11.18
CA PHE A 88 5.76 2.08 10.78
C PHE A 88 5.27 1.02 9.79
N ILE A 89 4.13 0.40 10.10
CA ILE A 89 3.49 -0.58 9.22
C ILE A 89 3.16 0.03 7.85
N GLU A 90 2.56 1.22 7.85
CA GLU A 90 2.19 1.91 6.62
C GLU A 90 3.42 2.31 5.79
N TYR A 91 4.46 2.79 6.44
CA TYR A 91 5.68 3.18 5.75
C TYR A 91 6.37 1.98 5.09
N LEU A 92 6.42 0.84 5.78
CA LEU A 92 7.01 -0.38 5.23
C LEU A 92 6.09 -1.08 4.24
N GLU A 93 4.81 -0.73 4.22
CA GLU A 93 3.79 -1.39 3.40
C GLU A 93 3.71 -2.89 3.68
N VAL A 94 3.69 -3.25 4.96
CA VAL A 94 3.64 -4.63 5.42
C VAL A 94 2.42 -4.88 6.28
N ASP A 95 2.13 -6.15 6.56
CA ASP A 95 1.12 -6.55 7.52
C ASP A 95 1.67 -6.41 8.94
N LYS A 96 0.78 -6.15 9.91
CA LYS A 96 1.16 -6.03 11.32
C LYS A 96 1.88 -7.28 11.81
N ASN A 97 1.38 -8.47 11.44
CA ASN A 97 2.00 -9.73 11.85
C ASN A 97 3.42 -9.88 11.31
N TYR A 98 3.67 -9.35 10.11
CA TYR A 98 5.02 -9.35 9.55
C TYR A 98 6.00 -8.57 10.45
N VAL A 99 5.57 -7.43 10.96
CA VAL A 99 6.39 -6.64 11.88
C VAL A 99 6.62 -7.40 13.19
N LEU A 100 5.55 -7.95 13.76
CA LEU A 100 5.65 -8.68 15.03
C LEU A 100 6.55 -9.91 14.91
N ASP A 101 6.52 -10.60 13.78
CA ASP A 101 7.36 -11.78 13.55
C ASP A 101 8.84 -11.43 13.35
N ASN A 102 9.14 -10.22 12.87
CA ASN A 102 10.51 -9.83 12.52
C ASN A 102 11.15 -8.83 13.47
N ILE A 103 10.38 -8.22 14.37
CA ILE A 103 10.88 -7.13 15.22
C ILE A 103 12.05 -7.57 16.10
N PHE A 104 12.05 -8.80 16.56
CA PHE A 104 13.12 -9.33 17.38
C PHE A 104 14.45 -9.38 16.62
N GLU A 105 14.43 -9.86 15.39
CA GLU A 105 15.62 -9.87 14.53
C GLU A 105 16.04 -8.45 14.16
N TRP A 106 15.07 -7.60 13.84
CA TRP A 106 15.34 -6.22 13.46
C TRP A 106 15.93 -5.43 14.62
N SER A 107 15.59 -5.77 15.86
CA SER A 107 16.18 -5.12 17.03
C SER A 107 17.69 -5.35 17.08
N LYS A 108 18.14 -6.51 16.64
CA LYS A 108 19.56 -6.85 16.57
C LYS A 108 20.25 -6.25 15.34
N LYS A 109 19.58 -6.31 14.19
CA LYS A 109 20.18 -5.88 12.92
C LYS A 109 20.16 -4.36 12.75
N TYR A 110 19.08 -3.70 13.17
CA TYR A 110 18.86 -2.29 12.86
C TYR A 110 18.80 -1.40 14.09
N ASN A 111 19.06 -1.97 15.25
CA ASN A 111 19.13 -1.22 16.49
C ASN A 111 17.84 -0.48 16.84
N ILE A 112 16.72 -1.17 16.67
CA ILE A 112 15.38 -0.68 17.00
C ILE A 112 14.71 -1.65 17.96
N LYS A 113 13.66 -1.21 18.64
CA LYS A 113 12.84 -2.08 19.47
C LYS A 113 11.41 -1.58 19.52
N MET A 114 10.51 -2.47 19.90
CA MET A 114 9.11 -2.10 20.09
C MET A 114 8.84 -1.96 21.59
N ILE A 115 8.30 -0.81 21.97
CA ILE A 115 7.82 -0.54 23.33
C ILE A 115 6.37 -0.16 23.21
N GLU A 116 5.46 -1.02 23.71
CA GLU A 116 4.03 -0.86 23.53
C GLU A 116 3.69 -0.74 22.04
N ASN A 117 3.12 0.36 21.60
CA ASN A 117 2.78 0.60 20.20
C ASN A 117 3.73 1.59 19.52
N LEU A 118 4.98 1.64 19.98
CA LEU A 118 6.01 2.51 19.41
C LEU A 118 7.21 1.70 18.97
N ILE A 119 7.74 2.03 17.81
CA ILE A 119 9.04 1.53 17.35
C ILE A 119 10.06 2.61 17.67
N VAL A 120 11.06 2.26 18.45
CA VAL A 120 12.00 3.21 19.04
C VAL A 120 13.42 2.83 18.61
N LYS A 121 14.20 3.84 18.24
CA LYS A 121 15.62 3.66 17.99
C LYS A 121 16.33 3.40 19.31
N GLN A 122 17.08 2.31 19.40
CA GLN A 122 17.86 1.99 20.58
C GLN A 122 19.10 2.88 20.62
N LYS A 123 19.42 3.37 21.83
CA LYS A 123 20.65 4.11 22.02
C LYS A 123 21.79 3.12 22.20
N ASN A 124 22.88 3.34 21.49
CA ASN A 124 24.09 2.57 21.68
C ASN A 124 24.76 3.05 22.97
N ASN A 125 24.64 2.24 24.00
CA ASN A 125 25.38 2.47 25.23
C ASN A 125 26.76 1.81 25.09
N GLN A 126 27.73 2.64 24.95
CA GLN A 126 29.10 2.18 24.97
C GLN A 126 29.78 2.62 26.22
#